data_d598d432b52dca7e29bdb342729218df
#
_entry.id   d598d432b52dca7e29bdb342729218df
#
_cell.length_a   1.000
_cell.length_b   1.000
_cell.length_c   1.000
_cell.angle_alpha   90.00
_cell.angle_beta   90.00
_cell.angle_gamma   90.00
#
_symmetry.space_group_name_H-M   'P 1'
#
loop_
_entity.id
_entity.type
_entity.pdbx_description
1 polymer ?
#
loop_
_entity_poly.entity_id
_entity_poly.type
_entity_poly.pdbx_seq_one_letter_code
_entity_poly.pdbx_strand_id
1 'polypeptide(L)'
;MKRMFATLIIALSIVGSASVTQASAGSSDTTTTLAPQTTESELVEVPPVPAKSGAGRRIVYANRQQRVWVINAENEVIRSFLVSGMLGQPGKGTFAVFSKSPASYSPEFAGVTFRYMTRFAIGRNGGNIGFHEIPTRNGKIMQTVDELGTFKGSGCLRSSTQDALFIYKWATLGTKVVVVP
;
A
#
# COMPACT_ATOMS: atom_id res chain seq x y z
N MET A 1 -15.70 51.47 -3.74
CA MET A 1 -15.42 52.65 -2.88
C MET A 1 -14.42 52.25 -1.78
N LYS A 2 -13.32 53.01 -1.76
CA LYS A 2 -12.43 53.34 -0.65
C LYS A 2 -11.77 52.13 0.07
N ARG A 3 -10.45 51.86 -0.13
CA ARG A 3 -9.27 52.64 0.45
C ARG A 3 -9.10 52.21 1.93
N MET A 4 -7.96 51.95 2.55
CA MET A 4 -6.58 52.37 2.29
C MET A 4 -5.68 51.75 3.40
N PHE A 5 -4.41 51.53 3.04
CA PHE A 5 -3.13 51.83 3.74
C PHE A 5 -2.82 51.12 5.06
N ALA A 6 -1.79 50.33 5.09
CA ALA A 6 -0.35 50.67 5.24
C ALA A 6 0.02 51.06 6.66
N THR A 7 0.99 50.40 7.23
CA THR A 7 2.22 51.08 7.67
C THR A 7 3.28 50.09 8.16
N LEU A 8 4.44 50.22 7.61
CA LEU A 8 5.79 49.74 7.89
C LEU A 8 6.29 50.34 9.21
N ILE A 9 6.93 49.53 10.09
CA ILE A 9 7.91 50.07 11.07
C ILE A 9 9.14 49.16 11.10
N ILE A 10 10.28 49.79 10.82
CA ILE A 10 11.68 49.37 10.91
C ILE A 10 12.21 49.83 12.26
N ALA A 11 12.99 48.98 12.94
CA ALA A 11 13.99 49.41 13.94
C ALA A 11 14.96 48.23 14.13
N LEU A 12 16.10 48.29 13.78
CA LEU A 12 17.45 48.81 13.82
C LEU A 12 18.13 48.72 15.23
N SER A 13 19.27 48.02 15.22
CA SER A 13 20.47 48.08 16.07
C SER A 13 20.38 47.36 17.44
N ILE A 14 21.40 46.61 17.85
CA ILE A 14 22.74 47.09 18.28
C ILE A 14 23.73 45.92 18.32
N VAL A 15 24.95 46.26 17.92
CA VAL A 15 26.24 45.55 17.99
C VAL A 15 26.69 45.39 19.45
N GLY A 16 27.23 44.23 19.77
CA GLY A 16 27.95 43.99 21.01
C GLY A 16 29.12 43.03 20.79
N SER A 17 30.28 43.58 20.50
CA SER A 17 31.54 42.86 20.46
C SER A 17 32.07 42.64 21.88
N ALA A 18 32.45 41.42 22.20
CA ALA A 18 33.35 41.14 23.32
C ALA A 18 34.34 40.06 22.91
N SER A 19 35.57 40.49 22.75
CA SER A 19 36.76 39.64 22.60
C SER A 19 37.25 39.24 23.98
N VAL A 20 37.56 37.97 24.22
CA VAL A 20 38.57 37.57 25.23
C VAL A 20 39.17 36.20 24.90
N THR A 21 40.42 36.24 24.59
CA THR A 21 41.58 35.43 25.02
C THR A 21 41.62 33.92 24.76
N GLN A 22 42.60 33.58 23.93
CA GLN A 22 43.23 32.27 23.73
C GLN A 22 43.71 31.62 25.03
N ALA A 23 43.48 30.31 25.10
CA ALA A 23 44.37 29.40 25.79
C ALA A 23 44.60 28.19 24.87
N SER A 24 45.88 28.10 24.45
CA SER A 24 46.42 27.00 23.67
C SER A 24 46.78 25.84 24.61
N ALA A 25 46.31 24.65 24.33
CA ALA A 25 47.03 23.41 24.69
C ALA A 25 46.43 22.17 24.03
N GLY A 26 47.23 21.42 23.31
CA GLY A 26 47.15 19.97 23.26
C GLY A 26 46.48 19.37 22.00
N SER A 27 47.32 19.11 21.02
CA SER A 27 47.16 18.11 19.96
C SER A 27 46.48 16.81 20.40
N SER A 28 45.49 16.37 19.64
CA SER A 28 45.33 14.98 19.21
C SER A 28 44.36 15.00 18.04
N ASP A 29 44.91 14.99 16.85
CA ASP A 29 44.18 14.73 15.60
C ASP A 29 43.62 13.30 15.64
N THR A 30 42.35 13.18 15.89
CA THR A 30 41.61 11.99 15.52
C THR A 30 40.62 12.40 14.42
N THR A 31 41.11 12.37 13.19
CA THR A 31 40.28 12.52 12.01
C THR A 31 39.35 11.29 11.94
N THR A 32 38.20 11.39 12.56
CA THR A 32 37.10 10.42 12.33
C THR A 32 36.54 10.76 10.96
N THR A 33 37.04 10.09 9.94
CA THR A 33 36.43 10.01 8.61
C THR A 33 35.09 9.33 8.76
N LEU A 34 34.02 10.11 8.86
CA LEU A 34 32.66 9.59 8.68
C LEU A 34 32.53 9.13 7.22
N ALA A 35 32.72 7.84 6.98
CA ALA A 35 32.34 7.22 5.73
C ALA A 35 30.83 7.47 5.52
N PRO A 36 30.40 7.87 4.32
CA PRO A 36 28.99 7.97 4.04
C PRO A 36 28.38 6.57 4.19
N GLN A 37 27.52 6.40 5.18
CA GLN A 37 26.67 5.22 5.26
C GLN A 37 25.68 5.33 4.09
N THR A 38 26.04 4.70 2.98
CA THR A 38 25.08 4.40 1.92
C THR A 38 24.09 3.42 2.54
N THR A 39 22.94 3.94 2.92
CA THR A 39 21.78 3.10 3.27
C THR A 39 21.39 2.40 1.97
N GLU A 40 21.96 1.23 1.73
CA GLU A 40 21.52 0.33 0.68
C GLU A 40 20.09 -0.05 1.08
N SER A 41 19.13 0.63 0.47
CA SER A 41 17.72 0.26 0.55
C SER A 41 17.66 -1.15 -0.03
N GLU A 42 17.51 -2.14 0.84
CA GLU A 42 17.29 -3.53 0.45
C GLU A 42 16.09 -3.56 -0.48
N LEU A 43 16.37 -3.64 -1.77
CA LEU A 43 15.36 -3.78 -2.81
C LEU A 43 14.67 -5.11 -2.55
N VAL A 44 13.54 -5.08 -1.87
CA VAL A 44 12.70 -6.27 -1.72
C VAL A 44 12.34 -6.73 -3.13
N GLU A 45 13.06 -7.76 -3.59
CA GLU A 45 12.88 -8.30 -4.93
C GLU A 45 11.44 -8.81 -5.06
N VAL A 46 10.70 -8.22 -6.00
CA VAL A 46 9.33 -8.64 -6.29
C VAL A 46 9.40 -10.00 -6.98
N PRO A 47 8.82 -11.06 -6.39
CA PRO A 47 8.82 -12.36 -7.04
C PRO A 47 8.23 -12.29 -8.46
N PRO A 48 8.74 -13.13 -9.41
CA PRO A 48 8.25 -13.11 -10.77
C PRO A 48 6.77 -13.47 -10.84
N VAL A 49 6.10 -12.94 -11.86
CA VAL A 49 4.70 -13.28 -12.12
C VAL A 49 4.57 -14.77 -12.38
N PRO A 50 3.64 -15.48 -11.72
CA PRO A 50 3.46 -16.91 -11.92
C PRO A 50 3.27 -17.28 -13.40
N ALA A 51 3.95 -18.35 -13.84
CA ALA A 51 3.79 -18.88 -15.18
C ALA A 51 2.33 -19.25 -15.47
N LYS A 52 1.91 -19.18 -16.73
CA LYS A 52 0.54 -19.52 -17.18
C LYS A 52 -0.56 -18.63 -16.58
N SER A 53 -0.21 -17.41 -16.19
CA SER A 53 -1.16 -16.40 -15.71
C SER A 53 -1.74 -15.50 -16.81
N GLY A 54 -1.53 -15.88 -18.09
CA GLY A 54 -2.04 -15.15 -19.25
C GLY A 54 -1.17 -13.96 -19.67
N ALA A 55 -1.71 -13.11 -20.54
CA ALA A 55 -1.05 -11.93 -21.08
C ALA A 55 -1.98 -10.72 -21.14
N GLY A 56 -1.41 -9.54 -21.37
CA GLY A 56 -2.08 -8.24 -21.43
C GLY A 56 -2.52 -7.74 -20.07
N ARG A 57 -3.33 -6.71 -20.07
CA ARG A 57 -3.81 -6.01 -18.86
C ARG A 57 -4.63 -6.95 -17.96
N ARG A 58 -4.14 -7.19 -16.75
CA ARG A 58 -4.77 -8.13 -15.80
C ARG A 58 -4.28 -7.94 -14.37
N ILE A 59 -5.01 -8.53 -13.44
CA ILE A 59 -4.57 -8.78 -12.07
C ILE A 59 -4.28 -10.29 -11.94
N VAL A 60 -3.14 -10.67 -11.37
CA VAL A 60 -2.81 -12.06 -11.05
C VAL A 60 -2.80 -12.22 -9.54
N TYR A 61 -3.51 -13.20 -9.03
CA TYR A 61 -3.51 -13.57 -7.62
C TYR A 61 -2.99 -14.99 -7.45
N ALA A 62 -1.85 -15.16 -6.77
CA ALA A 62 -1.34 -16.47 -6.38
C ALA A 62 -1.86 -16.81 -4.98
N ASN A 63 -2.78 -17.76 -4.93
CA ASN A 63 -3.49 -18.08 -3.69
C ASN A 63 -2.56 -18.62 -2.60
N ARG A 64 -1.61 -19.51 -2.93
CA ARG A 64 -0.66 -20.06 -1.95
C ARG A 64 0.38 -19.05 -1.49
N GLN A 65 0.77 -18.10 -2.34
CA GLN A 65 1.74 -17.05 -2.02
C GLN A 65 1.07 -15.85 -1.34
N GLN A 66 -0.26 -15.80 -1.30
CA GLN A 66 -1.01 -14.66 -0.80
C GLN A 66 -0.51 -13.34 -1.40
N ARG A 67 -0.21 -13.34 -2.71
CA ARG A 67 0.38 -12.20 -3.42
C ARG A 67 -0.42 -11.85 -4.67
N VAL A 68 -0.45 -10.57 -4.95
CA VAL A 68 -1.09 -9.98 -6.14
C VAL A 68 -0.04 -9.28 -6.98
N TRP A 69 -0.16 -9.40 -8.31
CA TRP A 69 0.53 -8.59 -9.32
C TRP A 69 -0.53 -7.87 -10.16
N VAL A 70 -0.35 -6.58 -10.36
CA VAL A 70 -1.13 -5.77 -11.28
C VAL A 70 -0.27 -5.50 -12.51
N ILE A 71 -0.77 -5.86 -13.68
CA ILE A 71 -0.01 -5.95 -14.91
C ILE A 71 -0.71 -5.11 -15.99
N ASN A 72 0.04 -4.22 -16.64
CA ASN A 72 -0.46 -3.36 -17.70
C ASN A 72 -0.66 -4.11 -19.04
N ALA A 73 -1.05 -3.41 -20.10
CA ALA A 73 -1.29 -3.99 -21.42
C ALA A 73 0.02 -4.50 -22.08
N GLU A 74 1.15 -3.92 -21.75
CA GLU A 74 2.48 -4.23 -22.23
C GLU A 74 3.11 -5.43 -21.51
N ASN A 75 2.39 -6.05 -20.58
CA ASN A 75 2.83 -7.13 -19.67
C ASN A 75 3.84 -6.72 -18.61
N GLU A 76 3.95 -5.45 -18.30
CA GLU A 76 4.79 -4.96 -17.22
C GLU A 76 4.07 -5.02 -15.87
N VAL A 77 4.78 -5.43 -14.83
CA VAL A 77 4.28 -5.40 -13.45
C VAL A 77 4.35 -3.96 -12.96
N ILE A 78 3.20 -3.33 -12.82
CA ILE A 78 3.10 -1.95 -12.34
C ILE A 78 2.91 -1.87 -10.81
N ARG A 79 2.52 -2.98 -10.18
CA ARG A 79 2.41 -3.09 -8.73
C ARG A 79 2.37 -4.55 -8.30
N SER A 80 3.01 -4.88 -7.17
CA SER A 80 2.88 -6.17 -6.51
C SER A 80 2.84 -5.99 -4.99
N PHE A 81 2.01 -6.76 -4.31
CA PHE A 81 1.82 -6.65 -2.86
C PHE A 81 1.24 -7.93 -2.27
N LEU A 82 1.39 -8.07 -0.95
CA LEU A 82 0.80 -9.17 -0.19
C LEU A 82 -0.66 -8.89 0.12
N VAL A 83 -1.43 -9.97 0.20
CA VAL A 83 -2.84 -9.95 0.60
C VAL A 83 -3.09 -11.01 1.67
N SER A 84 -4.25 -10.99 2.30
CA SER A 84 -4.70 -12.07 3.18
C SER A 84 -6.08 -12.53 2.74
N GLY A 85 -6.11 -13.70 2.11
CA GLY A 85 -7.31 -14.38 1.66
C GLY A 85 -7.56 -15.68 2.39
N MET A 86 -8.29 -16.58 1.76
CA MET A 86 -8.57 -17.94 2.22
C MET A 86 -7.87 -18.96 1.32
N LEU A 87 -7.28 -19.99 1.88
CA LEU A 87 -6.65 -21.04 1.11
C LEU A 87 -7.68 -21.73 0.19
N GLY A 88 -7.35 -21.80 -1.11
CA GLY A 88 -8.18 -22.44 -2.12
C GLY A 88 -9.49 -21.70 -2.47
N GLN A 89 -9.62 -20.42 -2.04
CA GLN A 89 -10.75 -19.58 -2.40
C GLN A 89 -10.28 -18.13 -2.72
N PRO A 90 -10.73 -17.55 -3.88
CA PRO A 90 -11.46 -18.25 -4.95
C PRO A 90 -10.62 -19.39 -5.54
N GLY A 91 -11.26 -20.36 -6.17
CA GLY A 91 -10.56 -21.43 -6.86
C GLY A 91 -9.74 -20.89 -8.04
N LYS A 92 -8.79 -21.71 -8.54
CA LYS A 92 -8.03 -21.41 -9.77
C LYS A 92 -8.97 -21.10 -10.92
N GLY A 93 -8.69 -20.04 -11.67
CA GLY A 93 -9.51 -19.66 -12.83
C GLY A 93 -9.22 -18.26 -13.34
N THR A 94 -9.96 -17.90 -14.38
CA THR A 94 -9.99 -16.54 -14.92
C THR A 94 -11.36 -15.95 -14.66
N PHE A 95 -11.35 -14.77 -14.07
CA PHE A 95 -12.52 -14.01 -13.65
C PHE A 95 -12.47 -12.61 -14.24
N ALA A 96 -13.55 -11.86 -14.05
CA ALA A 96 -13.61 -10.44 -14.42
C ALA A 96 -14.17 -9.63 -13.25
N VAL A 97 -13.66 -8.41 -13.07
CA VAL A 97 -14.26 -7.47 -12.12
C VAL A 97 -15.70 -7.16 -12.57
N PHE A 98 -16.68 -7.44 -11.72
CA PHE A 98 -18.08 -7.24 -12.05
C PHE A 98 -18.79 -6.16 -11.22
N SER A 99 -18.25 -5.78 -10.07
CA SER A 99 -18.80 -4.67 -9.31
C SER A 99 -17.76 -4.05 -8.36
N LYS A 100 -18.01 -2.79 -7.96
CA LYS A 100 -17.13 -2.02 -7.08
C LYS A 100 -17.97 -1.22 -6.09
N SER A 101 -17.43 -1.00 -4.87
CA SER A 101 -18.05 -0.14 -3.87
C SER A 101 -16.97 0.64 -3.10
N PRO A 102 -17.12 1.95 -2.91
CA PRO A 102 -16.14 2.73 -2.14
C PRO A 102 -16.12 2.33 -0.68
N ALA A 103 -17.26 1.95 -0.11
CA ALA A 103 -17.43 1.38 1.22
C ALA A 103 -18.32 0.14 1.13
N SER A 104 -18.09 -0.82 2.05
CA SER A 104 -18.84 -2.07 2.11
C SER A 104 -18.80 -2.64 3.53
N TYR A 105 -19.57 -3.69 3.74
CA TYR A 105 -19.64 -4.41 5.01
C TYR A 105 -19.72 -5.92 4.76
N SER A 106 -19.44 -6.70 5.79
CA SER A 106 -19.63 -8.14 5.75
C SER A 106 -21.10 -8.51 6.07
N PRO A 107 -21.81 -9.21 5.20
CA PRO A 107 -23.13 -9.71 5.54
C PRO A 107 -23.09 -10.85 6.57
N GLU A 108 -21.96 -11.54 6.67
CA GLU A 108 -21.76 -12.70 7.56
C GLU A 108 -21.33 -12.29 8.98
N PHE A 109 -20.55 -11.21 9.09
CA PHE A 109 -19.96 -10.79 10.37
C PHE A 109 -20.46 -9.39 10.75
N ALA A 110 -21.31 -9.31 11.75
CA ALA A 110 -21.85 -8.04 12.25
C ALA A 110 -20.72 -7.08 12.69
N GLY A 111 -20.86 -5.80 12.36
CA GLY A 111 -19.91 -4.74 12.69
C GLY A 111 -18.62 -4.73 11.88
N VAL A 112 -18.47 -5.62 10.90
CA VAL A 112 -17.29 -5.65 10.01
C VAL A 112 -17.53 -4.77 8.80
N THR A 113 -16.67 -3.77 8.63
CA THR A 113 -16.69 -2.81 7.51
C THR A 113 -15.31 -2.68 6.88
N PHE A 114 -15.29 -2.30 5.61
CA PHE A 114 -14.07 -2.08 4.81
C PHE A 114 -14.35 -1.17 3.62
N ARG A 115 -13.30 -0.60 3.04
CA ARG A 115 -13.38 0.29 1.87
C ARG A 115 -12.76 -0.36 0.64
N TYR A 116 -13.03 0.27 -0.51
CA TYR A 116 -12.40 -0.03 -1.81
C TYR A 116 -12.66 -1.44 -2.29
N MET A 117 -13.87 -1.94 -2.08
CA MET A 117 -14.25 -3.29 -2.51
C MET A 117 -14.31 -3.38 -4.04
N THR A 118 -13.55 -4.31 -4.61
CA THR A 118 -13.48 -4.62 -6.04
C THR A 118 -13.76 -6.10 -6.23
N ARG A 119 -15.00 -6.45 -6.61
CA ARG A 119 -15.51 -7.84 -6.67
C ARG A 119 -15.22 -8.47 -8.01
N PHE A 120 -14.73 -9.71 -8.00
CA PHE A 120 -14.38 -10.43 -9.22
C PHE A 120 -14.79 -11.92 -9.21
N ALA A 121 -15.16 -12.50 -8.09
CA ALA A 121 -15.57 -13.90 -8.00
C ALA A 121 -16.71 -14.09 -7.00
N ILE A 122 -17.35 -15.27 -7.09
CA ILE A 122 -18.33 -15.73 -6.11
C ILE A 122 -17.72 -16.90 -5.34
N GLY A 123 -17.82 -16.86 -4.04
CA GLY A 123 -17.35 -17.91 -3.14
C GLY A 123 -18.26 -19.14 -3.11
N ARG A 124 -17.79 -20.20 -2.50
CA ARG A 124 -18.52 -21.48 -2.41
C ARG A 124 -19.91 -21.34 -1.76
N ASN A 125 -20.05 -20.39 -0.85
CA ASN A 125 -21.32 -20.13 -0.14
C ASN A 125 -22.14 -19.00 -0.79
N GLY A 126 -21.86 -18.65 -2.04
CA GLY A 126 -22.57 -17.59 -2.77
C GLY A 126 -22.14 -16.16 -2.40
N GLY A 127 -21.26 -15.97 -1.43
CA GLY A 127 -20.74 -14.66 -1.06
C GLY A 127 -19.81 -14.07 -2.12
N ASN A 128 -19.83 -12.74 -2.26
CA ASN A 128 -18.91 -12.05 -3.18
C ASN A 128 -17.48 -12.12 -2.68
N ILE A 129 -16.53 -12.41 -3.57
CA ILE A 129 -15.09 -12.32 -3.34
C ILE A 129 -14.52 -11.13 -4.11
N GLY A 130 -13.68 -10.35 -3.45
CA GLY A 130 -13.01 -9.21 -4.05
C GLY A 130 -11.80 -8.75 -3.25
N PHE A 131 -11.10 -7.78 -3.80
CA PHE A 131 -10.03 -7.04 -3.11
C PHE A 131 -10.65 -5.93 -2.28
N HIS A 132 -10.16 -5.73 -1.07
CA HIS A 132 -10.52 -4.61 -0.20
C HIS A 132 -9.43 -4.34 0.84
N GLU A 133 -9.50 -3.20 1.52
CA GLU A 133 -8.57 -2.92 2.62
C GLU A 133 -8.76 -3.90 3.79
N ILE A 134 -7.78 -3.95 4.69
CA ILE A 134 -7.91 -4.65 5.96
C ILE A 134 -9.17 -4.12 6.67
N PRO A 135 -10.12 -5.01 7.03
CA PRO A 135 -11.38 -4.58 7.63
C PRO A 135 -11.23 -4.12 9.07
N THR A 136 -12.22 -3.38 9.53
CA THR A 136 -12.43 -3.10 10.94
C THR A 136 -13.66 -3.81 11.47
N ARG A 137 -13.67 -4.16 12.75
CA ARG A 137 -14.86 -4.62 13.47
C ARG A 137 -15.16 -3.66 14.60
N ASN A 138 -16.32 -3.02 14.54
CA ASN A 138 -16.71 -1.97 15.52
C ASN A 138 -15.61 -0.89 15.69
N GLY A 139 -15.01 -0.45 14.57
CA GLY A 139 -13.93 0.53 14.54
C GLY A 139 -12.53 0.00 14.89
N LYS A 140 -12.38 -1.24 15.35
CA LYS A 140 -11.05 -1.85 15.64
C LYS A 140 -10.52 -2.60 14.42
N ILE A 141 -9.25 -2.34 14.08
CA ILE A 141 -8.58 -3.01 12.96
C ILE A 141 -8.47 -4.52 13.22
N MET A 142 -8.76 -5.33 12.21
CA MET A 142 -8.80 -6.79 12.36
C MET A 142 -7.48 -7.49 12.00
N GLN A 143 -6.53 -6.78 11.43
CA GLN A 143 -5.24 -7.30 11.00
C GLN A 143 -4.26 -6.13 10.80
N THR A 144 -2.99 -6.30 11.08
CA THR A 144 -1.95 -5.31 10.72
C THR A 144 -1.45 -5.52 9.29
N VAL A 145 -0.75 -4.54 8.74
CA VAL A 145 -0.14 -4.65 7.40
C VAL A 145 0.96 -5.71 7.39
N ASP A 146 1.73 -5.82 8.45
CA ASP A 146 2.84 -6.80 8.58
C ASP A 146 2.35 -8.25 8.63
N GLU A 147 1.08 -8.46 8.93
CA GLU A 147 0.46 -9.79 8.91
C GLU A 147 -0.09 -10.18 7.52
N LEU A 148 0.01 -9.29 6.52
CA LEU A 148 -0.37 -9.65 5.14
C LEU A 148 0.56 -10.76 4.61
N GLY A 149 0.05 -11.58 3.70
CA GLY A 149 0.73 -12.79 3.24
C GLY A 149 0.25 -14.06 3.96
N THR A 150 -0.66 -13.92 4.93
CA THR A 150 -1.22 -15.04 5.71
C THR A 150 -2.68 -15.32 5.37
N PHE A 151 -3.17 -16.53 5.67
CA PHE A 151 -4.55 -16.93 5.41
C PHE A 151 -5.50 -16.45 6.53
N LYS A 152 -5.87 -15.16 6.50
CA LYS A 152 -6.79 -14.54 7.49
C LYS A 152 -8.12 -14.08 6.91
N GLY A 153 -8.32 -14.17 5.60
CA GLY A 153 -9.58 -13.82 4.93
C GLY A 153 -10.60 -14.96 4.98
N SER A 154 -11.88 -14.61 4.90
CA SER A 154 -13.01 -15.57 4.78
C SER A 154 -13.41 -15.80 3.31
N GLY A 155 -12.52 -15.49 2.37
CA GLY A 155 -12.73 -15.56 0.92
C GLY A 155 -12.25 -14.32 0.21
N CYS A 156 -12.62 -13.13 0.67
CA CYS A 156 -12.10 -11.86 0.18
C CYS A 156 -10.61 -11.66 0.51
N LEU A 157 -9.97 -10.82 -0.28
CA LEU A 157 -8.54 -10.55 -0.24
C LEU A 157 -8.29 -9.21 0.44
N ARG A 158 -7.84 -9.26 1.70
CA ARG A 158 -7.46 -8.09 2.48
C ARG A 158 -6.11 -7.58 1.99
N SER A 159 -5.96 -6.26 1.85
CA SER A 159 -4.69 -5.62 1.52
C SER A 159 -4.50 -4.34 2.33
N SER A 160 -3.34 -3.69 2.20
CA SER A 160 -3.17 -2.35 2.75
C SER A 160 -4.22 -1.40 2.16
N THR A 161 -4.54 -0.32 2.87
CA THR A 161 -5.46 0.71 2.35
C THR A 161 -4.97 1.30 1.03
N GLN A 162 -3.66 1.47 0.88
CA GLN A 162 -3.05 2.00 -0.35
C GLN A 162 -3.22 1.04 -1.54
N ASP A 163 -3.03 -0.27 -1.32
CA ASP A 163 -3.15 -1.28 -2.37
C ASP A 163 -4.61 -1.52 -2.77
N ALA A 164 -5.51 -1.54 -1.80
CA ALA A 164 -6.95 -1.61 -2.05
C ALA A 164 -7.44 -0.43 -2.87
N LEU A 165 -7.03 0.80 -2.50
CA LEU A 165 -7.35 2.01 -3.24
C LEU A 165 -6.76 2.00 -4.65
N PHE A 166 -5.53 1.49 -4.80
CA PHE A 166 -4.88 1.37 -6.10
C PHE A 166 -5.68 0.44 -7.02
N ILE A 167 -6.01 -0.79 -6.58
CA ILE A 167 -6.85 -1.71 -7.36
C ILE A 167 -8.20 -1.07 -7.65
N TYR A 168 -8.83 -0.48 -6.65
CA TYR A 168 -10.13 0.16 -6.80
C TYR A 168 -10.12 1.26 -7.89
N LYS A 169 -9.09 2.07 -7.98
CA LYS A 169 -8.95 3.09 -9.03
C LYS A 169 -8.55 2.50 -10.38
N TRP A 170 -7.60 1.58 -10.39
CA TRP A 170 -7.03 1.04 -11.63
C TRP A 170 -7.96 0.06 -12.33
N ALA A 171 -8.61 -0.86 -11.59
CA ALA A 171 -9.49 -1.85 -12.18
C ALA A 171 -10.84 -1.25 -12.59
N THR A 172 -11.19 -1.42 -13.86
CA THR A 172 -12.54 -1.13 -14.40
C THR A 172 -13.39 -2.41 -14.39
N LEU A 173 -14.69 -2.29 -14.57
CA LEU A 173 -15.55 -3.45 -14.84
C LEU A 173 -15.01 -4.18 -16.07
N GLY A 174 -15.01 -5.51 -16.05
CA GLY A 174 -14.42 -6.36 -17.07
C GLY A 174 -12.89 -6.58 -16.91
N THR A 175 -12.20 -5.89 -16.01
CA THR A 175 -10.77 -6.15 -15.78
C THR A 175 -10.56 -7.62 -15.42
N LYS A 176 -9.67 -8.28 -16.19
CA LYS A 176 -9.32 -9.69 -16.01
C LYS A 176 -8.61 -9.91 -14.67
N VAL A 177 -9.05 -10.94 -13.95
CA VAL A 177 -8.39 -11.44 -12.73
C VAL A 177 -8.07 -12.90 -12.91
N VAL A 178 -6.80 -13.26 -12.87
CA VAL A 178 -6.31 -14.63 -13.01
C VAL A 178 -5.90 -15.14 -11.63
N VAL A 179 -6.55 -16.20 -11.17
CA VAL A 179 -6.21 -16.87 -9.91
C VAL A 179 -5.41 -18.12 -10.22
N VAL A 180 -4.23 -18.20 -9.64
CA VAL A 180 -3.32 -19.35 -9.72
C VAL A 180 -3.10 -19.96 -8.33
N PRO A 181 -2.62 -21.22 -8.25
CA PRO A 181 -2.39 -21.89 -6.96
C PRO A 181 -1.47 -21.13 -6.01
#